data_0652a0ee8ad027ce482c8a780877edfb
#
_entry.id   0652a0ee8ad027ce482c8a780877edfb
#
_cell.length_a   1.000
_cell.length_b   1.000
_cell.length_c   1.000
_cell.angle_alpha   90.00
_cell.angle_beta   90.00
_cell.angle_gamma   90.00
#
_symmetry.space_group_name_H-M   'P 1'
#
loop_
_entity.id
_entity.type
_entity.pdbx_description
1 polymer ?
#
loop_
_entity_poly.entity_id
_entity_poly.type
_entity_poly.pdbx_seq_one_letter_code
_entity_poly.pdbx_strand_id
1 'polypeptide(L)'
;MSDTTTTAAPAVPPARPASVPPSASSSFLGALEIDVRFLGMVGALAVIWVVFDFLADGTFLTPRNLWNLSVQTSSIAVMSTGMVLVIVMRHIDLSVGSILGVTGMIMAVFQVNHLLPAFGFNHPAVIVLTLAAGILAGALIGALHGFVIAYLGVPAFIVTLGGLLVWRGAAWAIAEGKTIPLVDDNFKLLGGGANGSIGATWSWVVCVVACLAILAATVQARRQRQRFHFPLKPLWAEAFTIVAGCLAVVCATLVVNAYTLPAALARRYAEAAGIEVPPEGLAISFGFAVPVLVALAVGIAMTFLTTRTRFGRYVFAIGGNPEAAELAGINTKRVTLMVFALMGALAAIGAAISTARLNSATNAQGTLDELYVIAAAVIGGTSLAGGAGTVAGAMLGAVVMQSLQSGMVLMRVDTPYQNIVVGVVLVFAVWIDTMYRKRFK
;
A
#
# COMPACT_ATOMS: atom_id res chain seq x y z
N MET A 1 -26.50 70.13 -41.42
CA MET A 1 -25.85 69.27 -42.38
C MET A 1 -24.37 69.30 -42.11
N SER A 2 -23.88 68.35 -41.39
CA SER A 2 -22.45 68.06 -41.16
C SER A 2 -22.29 66.57 -41.05
N ASP A 3 -21.83 65.94 -42.12
CA ASP A 3 -21.47 64.53 -42.21
C ASP A 3 -20.23 64.26 -41.37
N THR A 4 -20.37 63.37 -40.38
CA THR A 4 -19.24 62.76 -39.66
C THR A 4 -19.01 61.37 -40.22
N THR A 5 -18.15 61.26 -41.20
CA THR A 5 -17.63 59.92 -41.64
C THR A 5 -16.68 59.36 -40.62
N THR A 6 -17.13 58.33 -39.91
CA THR A 6 -16.30 57.54 -38.99
C THR A 6 -15.49 56.54 -39.83
N THR A 7 -14.22 56.80 -40.01
CA THR A 7 -13.24 55.84 -40.58
C THR A 7 -12.95 54.74 -39.64
N ALA A 8 -13.39 53.50 -39.94
CA ALA A 8 -13.03 52.28 -39.20
C ALA A 8 -11.52 51.99 -39.35
N ALA A 9 -10.84 51.84 -38.24
CA ALA A 9 -9.44 51.41 -38.19
C ALA A 9 -9.28 49.98 -38.75
N PRO A 10 -8.20 49.66 -39.50
CA PRO A 10 -7.99 48.34 -40.05
C PRO A 10 -7.76 47.31 -38.91
N ALA A 11 -8.46 46.19 -39.01
CA ALA A 11 -8.31 45.05 -38.07
C ALA A 11 -6.88 44.53 -38.12
N VAL A 12 -6.21 44.53 -36.96
CA VAL A 12 -4.90 43.89 -36.76
C VAL A 12 -5.08 42.37 -36.88
N PRO A 13 -4.36 41.69 -37.80
CA PRO A 13 -4.47 40.25 -37.92
C PRO A 13 -3.97 39.57 -36.59
N PRO A 14 -4.59 38.48 -36.17
CA PRO A 14 -4.16 37.79 -34.94
C PRO A 14 -2.70 37.37 -35.07
N ALA A 15 -1.89 37.75 -34.09
CA ALA A 15 -0.50 37.37 -34.01
C ALA A 15 -0.40 35.82 -34.02
N ARG A 16 0.36 35.29 -34.99
CA ARG A 16 0.70 33.86 -35.01
C ARG A 16 1.35 33.52 -33.65
N PRO A 17 0.91 32.44 -32.98
CA PRO A 17 1.61 31.98 -31.77
C PRO A 17 3.07 31.74 -32.15
N ALA A 18 3.98 32.40 -31.44
CA ALA A 18 5.41 32.20 -31.61
C ALA A 18 5.68 30.72 -31.43
N SER A 19 6.27 30.08 -32.43
CA SER A 19 6.78 28.73 -32.35
C SER A 19 7.85 28.70 -31.24
N VAL A 20 7.51 28.16 -30.09
CA VAL A 20 8.48 27.88 -29.02
C VAL A 20 9.52 26.95 -29.64
N PRO A 21 10.81 27.34 -29.72
CA PRO A 21 11.84 26.43 -30.20
C PRO A 21 11.86 25.21 -29.31
N PRO A 22 12.01 23.98 -29.85
CA PRO A 22 12.17 22.80 -29.02
C PRO A 22 13.41 23.03 -28.15
N SER A 23 13.25 23.10 -26.85
CA SER A 23 14.36 23.16 -25.91
C SER A 23 15.21 21.90 -26.11
N ALA A 24 16.36 22.08 -26.72
CA ALA A 24 17.38 21.05 -26.85
C ALA A 24 17.86 20.66 -25.44
N SER A 25 18.02 19.37 -25.22
CA SER A 25 18.33 18.65 -23.98
C SER A 25 17.15 18.38 -23.06
N SER A 26 16.28 17.42 -23.44
CA SER A 26 15.55 16.67 -22.43
C SER A 26 16.60 15.95 -21.58
N SER A 27 16.77 16.35 -20.31
CA SER A 27 17.61 15.59 -19.38
C SER A 27 17.16 14.12 -19.41
N PHE A 28 18.07 13.17 -19.24
CA PHE A 28 17.77 11.73 -19.20
C PHE A 28 16.52 11.41 -18.36
N LEU A 29 16.39 12.06 -17.21
CA LEU A 29 15.21 11.96 -16.33
C LEU A 29 13.94 12.52 -16.96
N GLY A 30 14.03 13.62 -17.71
CA GLY A 30 12.88 14.21 -18.42
C GLY A 30 12.35 13.29 -19.53
N ALA A 31 13.21 12.58 -20.24
CA ALA A 31 12.80 11.62 -21.25
C ALA A 31 12.12 10.37 -20.67
N LEU A 32 12.51 9.96 -19.47
CA LEU A 32 11.89 8.84 -18.74
C LEU A 32 10.53 9.23 -18.13
N GLU A 33 10.25 10.51 -17.93
CA GLU A 33 9.06 11.01 -17.22
C GLU A 33 8.89 10.36 -15.82
N ILE A 34 10.00 10.02 -15.17
CA ILE A 34 9.99 9.48 -13.81
C ILE A 34 9.90 10.64 -12.83
N ASP A 35 8.99 10.53 -11.88
CA ASP A 35 8.90 11.50 -10.79
C ASP A 35 10.19 11.45 -9.95
N VAL A 36 10.86 12.59 -9.83
CA VAL A 36 12.09 12.73 -9.03
C VAL A 36 11.89 12.28 -7.57
N ARG A 37 10.67 12.45 -7.04
CA ARG A 37 10.32 11.99 -5.68
C ARG A 37 10.35 10.48 -5.59
N PHE A 38 9.80 9.79 -6.60
CA PHE A 38 9.85 8.32 -6.65
C PHE A 38 11.30 7.81 -6.71
N LEU A 39 12.14 8.44 -7.53
CA LEU A 39 13.56 8.10 -7.61
C LEU A 39 14.28 8.36 -6.27
N GLY A 40 13.97 9.47 -5.61
CA GLY A 40 14.48 9.79 -4.27
C GLY A 40 14.12 8.73 -3.23
N MET A 41 12.88 8.21 -3.26
CA MET A 41 12.45 7.13 -2.35
C MET A 41 13.18 5.81 -2.63
N VAL A 42 13.34 5.44 -3.89
CA VAL A 42 14.12 4.24 -4.27
C VAL A 42 15.57 4.38 -3.83
N GLY A 43 16.15 5.56 -4.01
CA GLY A 43 17.51 5.86 -3.53
C GLY A 43 17.63 5.77 -2.01
N ALA A 44 16.68 6.35 -1.27
CA ALA A 44 16.62 6.26 0.19
C ALA A 44 16.48 4.81 0.66
N LEU A 45 15.62 4.01 0.01
CA LEU A 45 15.47 2.59 0.31
C LEU A 45 16.77 1.82 0.10
N ALA A 46 17.47 2.08 -1.01
CA ALA A 46 18.75 1.44 -1.30
C ALA A 46 19.80 1.80 -0.24
N VAL A 47 19.87 3.08 0.17
CA VAL A 47 20.78 3.53 1.24
C VAL A 47 20.44 2.83 2.56
N ILE A 48 19.16 2.77 2.94
CA ILE A 48 18.70 2.08 4.16
C ILE A 48 19.13 0.61 4.13
N TRP A 49 18.92 -0.08 3.02
CA TRP A 49 19.28 -1.49 2.88
C TRP A 49 20.78 -1.74 3.00
N VAL A 50 21.60 -0.92 2.33
CA VAL A 50 23.07 -1.02 2.41
C VAL A 50 23.58 -0.72 3.83
N VAL A 51 23.04 0.33 4.46
CA VAL A 51 23.43 0.71 5.82
C VAL A 51 23.09 -0.39 6.83
N PHE A 52 21.84 -0.91 6.78
CA PHE A 52 21.47 -1.99 7.71
C PHE A 52 22.18 -3.30 7.41
N ASP A 53 22.47 -3.61 6.16
CA ASP A 53 23.25 -4.80 5.83
C ASP A 53 24.66 -4.73 6.40
N PHE A 54 25.31 -3.57 6.28
CA PHE A 54 26.62 -3.32 6.88
C PHE A 54 26.58 -3.37 8.41
N LEU A 55 25.57 -2.74 9.04
CA LEU A 55 25.45 -2.70 10.51
C LEU A 55 25.00 -4.05 11.11
N ALA A 56 24.36 -4.90 10.35
CA ALA A 56 23.85 -6.21 10.77
C ALA A 56 24.71 -7.36 10.22
N ASP A 57 26.01 -7.12 9.93
CA ASP A 57 26.98 -8.13 9.48
C ASP A 57 26.49 -8.98 8.29
N GLY A 58 25.87 -8.34 7.27
CA GLY A 58 25.40 -9.00 6.04
C GLY A 58 24.10 -9.80 6.21
N THR A 59 23.42 -9.67 7.35
CA THR A 59 22.19 -10.44 7.60
C THR A 59 20.93 -9.78 7.06
N PHE A 60 20.97 -8.45 6.79
CA PHE A 60 19.79 -7.72 6.34
C PHE A 60 19.37 -8.10 4.92
N LEU A 61 20.30 -8.23 3.97
CA LEU A 61 20.02 -8.60 2.57
C LEU A 61 19.88 -10.12 2.34
N THR A 62 19.89 -10.92 3.40
CA THR A 62 19.65 -12.36 3.25
C THR A 62 18.25 -12.65 2.68
N PRO A 63 18.08 -13.68 1.82
CA PRO A 63 16.79 -14.07 1.27
C PRO A 63 15.72 -14.29 2.34
N ARG A 64 16.10 -14.87 3.47
CA ARG A 64 15.22 -15.10 4.62
C ARG A 64 14.67 -13.79 5.18
N ASN A 65 15.54 -12.80 5.41
CA ASN A 65 15.10 -11.52 5.98
C ASN A 65 14.27 -10.71 4.98
N LEU A 66 14.66 -10.66 3.72
CA LEU A 66 13.91 -9.96 2.67
C LEU A 66 12.52 -10.60 2.45
N TRP A 67 12.44 -11.93 2.52
CA TRP A 67 11.16 -12.63 2.48
C TRP A 67 10.27 -12.24 3.69
N ASN A 68 10.81 -12.31 4.91
CA ASN A 68 10.09 -11.91 6.12
C ASN A 68 9.68 -10.43 6.08
N LEU A 69 10.56 -9.54 5.61
CA LEU A 69 10.28 -8.13 5.41
C LEU A 69 9.09 -7.92 4.48
N SER A 70 9.03 -8.65 3.36
CA SER A 70 7.93 -8.55 2.39
C SER A 70 6.59 -8.96 3.01
N VAL A 71 6.57 -10.02 3.81
CA VAL A 71 5.38 -10.49 4.54
C VAL A 71 4.92 -9.47 5.57
N GLN A 72 5.84 -8.94 6.37
CA GLN A 72 5.55 -7.92 7.39
C GLN A 72 5.02 -6.62 6.77
N THR A 73 5.61 -6.21 5.65
CA THR A 73 5.17 -5.02 4.91
C THR A 73 3.75 -5.13 4.40
N SER A 74 3.25 -6.33 4.11
CA SER A 74 1.99 -6.54 3.40
C SER A 74 0.78 -5.92 4.11
N SER A 75 0.67 -6.02 5.44
CA SER A 75 -0.41 -5.41 6.20
C SER A 75 -0.35 -3.88 6.14
N ILE A 76 0.81 -3.29 6.41
CA ILE A 76 1.02 -1.83 6.34
C ILE A 76 0.80 -1.31 4.92
N ALA A 77 1.29 -2.02 3.90
CA ALA A 77 1.12 -1.63 2.50
C ALA A 77 -0.37 -1.58 2.11
N VAL A 78 -1.16 -2.59 2.49
CA VAL A 78 -2.62 -2.60 2.24
C VAL A 78 -3.27 -1.36 2.85
N MET A 79 -3.05 -1.10 4.14
CA MET A 79 -3.63 0.04 4.85
C MET A 79 -3.15 1.38 4.27
N SER A 80 -1.89 1.48 3.89
CA SER A 80 -1.33 2.71 3.31
C SER A 80 -2.00 3.11 1.99
N THR A 81 -2.52 2.13 1.21
CA THR A 81 -3.27 2.45 -0.02
C THR A 81 -4.55 3.22 0.26
N GLY A 82 -5.25 2.91 1.36
CA GLY A 82 -6.43 3.64 1.81
C GLY A 82 -6.08 4.98 2.44
N MET A 83 -4.99 5.04 3.21
CA MET A 83 -4.52 6.26 3.85
C MET A 83 -4.17 7.34 2.83
N VAL A 84 -3.69 6.98 1.63
CA VAL A 84 -3.52 7.94 0.53
C VAL A 84 -4.80 8.72 0.27
N LEU A 85 -5.95 8.04 0.18
CA LEU A 85 -7.23 8.69 -0.11
C LEU A 85 -7.68 9.60 1.03
N VAL A 86 -7.49 9.15 2.27
CA VAL A 86 -7.81 9.93 3.48
C VAL A 86 -6.98 11.21 3.52
N ILE A 87 -5.65 11.10 3.35
CA ILE A 87 -4.72 12.24 3.39
C ILE A 87 -4.94 13.17 2.18
N VAL A 88 -5.16 12.63 0.99
CA VAL A 88 -5.48 13.42 -0.22
C VAL A 88 -6.70 14.30 0.02
N MET A 89 -7.70 13.84 0.76
CA MET A 89 -8.88 14.63 1.16
C MET A 89 -8.63 15.58 2.35
N ARG A 90 -7.37 15.77 2.77
CA ARG A 90 -6.96 16.61 3.92
C ARG A 90 -7.45 16.11 5.27
N HIS A 91 -7.70 14.80 5.38
CA HIS A 91 -8.03 14.14 6.64
C HIS A 91 -6.87 13.31 7.14
N ILE A 92 -6.87 13.00 8.44
CA ILE A 92 -5.94 12.07 9.07
C ILE A 92 -6.78 11.06 9.83
N ASP A 93 -6.48 9.77 9.65
CA ASP A 93 -7.13 8.68 10.39
C ASP A 93 -6.13 8.04 11.36
N LEU A 94 -6.29 8.37 12.64
CA LEU A 94 -5.49 7.81 13.73
C LEU A 94 -6.07 6.49 14.27
N SER A 95 -7.25 6.08 13.82
CA SER A 95 -7.91 4.88 14.33
C SER A 95 -7.54 3.60 13.57
N VAL A 96 -6.85 3.70 12.45
CA VAL A 96 -6.60 2.58 11.54
C VAL A 96 -5.97 1.37 12.23
N GLY A 97 -5.00 1.59 13.12
CA GLY A 97 -4.37 0.52 13.90
C GLY A 97 -5.33 -0.13 14.91
N SER A 98 -6.21 0.65 15.51
CA SER A 98 -7.24 0.13 16.42
C SER A 98 -8.36 -0.59 15.68
N ILE A 99 -8.73 -0.13 14.49
CA ILE A 99 -9.67 -0.81 13.59
C ILE A 99 -9.09 -2.17 13.17
N LEU A 100 -7.79 -2.22 12.82
CA LEU A 100 -7.09 -3.47 12.58
C LEU A 100 -7.21 -4.40 13.80
N GLY A 101 -6.92 -3.90 15.01
CA GLY A 101 -6.99 -4.70 16.24
C GLY A 101 -8.39 -5.27 16.50
N VAL A 102 -9.43 -4.44 16.45
CA VAL A 102 -10.80 -4.89 16.72
C VAL A 102 -11.34 -5.81 15.63
N THR A 103 -11.06 -5.55 14.36
CA THR A 103 -11.51 -6.43 13.26
C THR A 103 -10.79 -7.77 13.27
N GLY A 104 -9.50 -7.80 13.61
CA GLY A 104 -8.75 -9.03 13.86
C GLY A 104 -9.35 -9.85 15.00
N MET A 105 -9.72 -9.19 16.08
CA MET A 105 -10.38 -9.84 17.21
C MET A 105 -11.77 -10.38 16.86
N ILE A 106 -12.59 -9.59 16.13
CA ILE A 106 -13.90 -10.06 15.62
C ILE A 106 -13.72 -11.29 14.74
N MET A 107 -12.78 -11.28 13.80
CA MET A 107 -12.50 -12.42 12.94
C MET A 107 -12.12 -13.66 13.76
N ALA A 108 -11.23 -13.51 14.74
CA ALA A 108 -10.76 -14.64 15.54
C ALA A 108 -11.86 -15.23 16.40
N VAL A 109 -12.62 -14.40 17.13
CA VAL A 109 -13.72 -14.84 17.98
C VAL A 109 -14.83 -15.48 17.15
N PHE A 110 -15.20 -14.87 16.02
CA PHE A 110 -16.22 -15.41 15.13
C PHE A 110 -15.80 -16.75 14.52
N GLN A 111 -14.54 -16.88 14.10
CA GLN A 111 -14.00 -18.13 13.58
C GLN A 111 -14.04 -19.24 14.63
N VAL A 112 -13.45 -18.99 15.81
CA VAL A 112 -13.25 -20.03 16.84
C VAL A 112 -14.55 -20.43 17.52
N ASN A 113 -15.42 -19.46 17.84
CA ASN A 113 -16.59 -19.71 18.66
C ASN A 113 -17.84 -20.06 17.85
N HIS A 114 -17.90 -19.70 16.55
CA HIS A 114 -19.11 -19.90 15.75
C HIS A 114 -18.85 -20.75 14.49
N LEU A 115 -17.81 -20.42 13.71
CA LEU A 115 -17.62 -21.07 12.41
C LEU A 115 -17.02 -22.47 12.54
N LEU A 116 -16.00 -22.64 13.38
CA LEU A 116 -15.38 -23.96 13.57
C LEU A 116 -16.34 -24.99 14.20
N PRO A 117 -17.18 -24.65 15.20
CA PRO A 117 -18.20 -25.56 15.70
C PRO A 117 -19.27 -25.92 14.64
N ALA A 118 -19.58 -24.98 13.72
CA ALA A 118 -20.62 -25.19 12.71
C ALA A 118 -20.14 -25.96 11.48
N PHE A 119 -18.94 -25.69 10.99
CA PHE A 119 -18.43 -26.20 9.71
C PHE A 119 -17.26 -27.18 9.85
N GLY A 120 -16.61 -27.25 11.03
CA GLY A 120 -15.37 -28.00 11.23
C GLY A 120 -14.12 -27.29 10.75
N PHE A 121 -12.95 -27.91 11.03
CA PHE A 121 -11.64 -27.38 10.64
C PHE A 121 -11.41 -27.45 9.13
N ASN A 122 -10.73 -26.46 8.60
CA ASN A 122 -10.30 -26.40 7.20
C ASN A 122 -11.43 -26.41 6.17
N HIS A 123 -12.67 -26.13 6.59
CA HIS A 123 -13.78 -25.99 5.65
C HIS A 123 -13.68 -24.65 4.89
N PRO A 124 -13.80 -24.61 3.55
CA PRO A 124 -13.63 -23.38 2.76
C PRO A 124 -14.53 -22.22 3.16
N ALA A 125 -15.73 -22.49 3.70
CA ALA A 125 -16.64 -21.47 4.20
C ALA A 125 -16.05 -20.69 5.39
N VAL A 126 -15.20 -21.30 6.21
CA VAL A 126 -14.62 -20.67 7.41
C VAL A 126 -13.79 -19.44 7.03
N ILE A 127 -12.86 -19.57 6.11
CA ILE A 127 -12.03 -18.44 5.68
C ILE A 127 -12.87 -17.34 5.01
N VAL A 128 -13.82 -17.72 4.14
CA VAL A 128 -14.67 -16.76 3.39
C VAL A 128 -15.56 -15.96 4.35
N LEU A 129 -16.24 -16.65 5.29
CA LEU A 129 -17.12 -15.98 6.25
C LEU A 129 -16.34 -15.17 7.28
N THR A 130 -15.16 -15.64 7.72
CA THR A 130 -14.27 -14.89 8.60
C THR A 130 -13.84 -13.57 7.95
N LEU A 131 -13.36 -13.62 6.70
CA LEU A 131 -12.97 -12.43 5.95
C LEU A 131 -14.14 -11.49 5.70
N ALA A 132 -15.28 -12.03 5.30
CA ALA A 132 -16.50 -11.23 5.05
C ALA A 132 -16.94 -10.48 6.32
N ALA A 133 -16.95 -11.17 7.48
CA ALA A 133 -17.30 -10.57 8.76
C ALA A 133 -16.32 -9.46 9.16
N GLY A 134 -15.01 -9.70 9.03
CA GLY A 134 -13.99 -8.69 9.34
C GLY A 134 -14.07 -7.47 8.43
N ILE A 135 -14.17 -7.68 7.12
CA ILE A 135 -14.24 -6.60 6.13
C ILE A 135 -15.52 -5.78 6.32
N LEU A 136 -16.65 -6.44 6.56
CA LEU A 136 -17.91 -5.76 6.84
C LEU A 136 -17.84 -4.94 8.12
N ALA A 137 -17.31 -5.51 9.21
CA ALA A 137 -17.13 -4.80 10.47
C ALA A 137 -16.23 -3.57 10.29
N GLY A 138 -15.08 -3.74 9.62
CA GLY A 138 -14.18 -2.63 9.32
C GLY A 138 -14.82 -1.54 8.47
N ALA A 139 -15.55 -1.92 7.41
CA ALA A 139 -16.27 -0.99 6.56
C ALA A 139 -17.37 -0.22 7.33
N LEU A 140 -18.10 -0.87 8.23
CA LEU A 140 -19.13 -0.26 9.07
C LEU A 140 -18.50 0.72 10.08
N ILE A 141 -17.40 0.34 10.72
CA ILE A 141 -16.65 1.22 11.62
C ILE A 141 -16.16 2.46 10.87
N GLY A 142 -15.52 2.25 9.71
CA GLY A 142 -15.08 3.36 8.87
C GLY A 142 -16.24 4.24 8.38
N ALA A 143 -17.36 3.64 7.98
CA ALA A 143 -18.57 4.38 7.60
C ALA A 143 -19.13 5.22 8.75
N LEU A 144 -19.10 4.70 9.99
CA LEU A 144 -19.49 5.44 11.19
C LEU A 144 -18.58 6.66 11.38
N HIS A 145 -17.27 6.52 11.29
CA HIS A 145 -16.34 7.64 11.33
C HIS A 145 -16.62 8.65 10.22
N GLY A 146 -16.75 8.16 8.97
CA GLY A 146 -17.07 9.01 7.83
C GLY A 146 -18.41 9.75 7.98
N PHE A 147 -19.40 9.12 8.58
CA PHE A 147 -20.69 9.76 8.89
C PHE A 147 -20.52 10.89 9.89
N VAL A 148 -19.85 10.65 11.03
CA VAL A 148 -19.61 11.66 12.05
C VAL A 148 -18.83 12.85 11.51
N ILE A 149 -17.81 12.58 10.68
CA ILE A 149 -16.98 13.61 10.05
C ILE A 149 -17.79 14.42 9.03
N ALA A 150 -18.46 13.74 8.10
CA ALA A 150 -19.06 14.39 6.94
C ALA A 150 -20.44 14.99 7.21
N TYR A 151 -21.26 14.37 8.04
CA TYR A 151 -22.64 14.78 8.27
C TYR A 151 -22.83 15.52 9.57
N LEU A 152 -22.09 15.17 10.64
CA LEU A 152 -22.15 15.89 11.92
C LEU A 152 -21.11 17.01 11.99
N GLY A 153 -20.17 17.08 11.04
CA GLY A 153 -19.18 18.18 10.95
C GLY A 153 -18.07 18.11 11.99
N VAL A 154 -17.90 16.98 12.68
CA VAL A 154 -16.82 16.83 13.68
C VAL A 154 -15.48 16.67 12.95
N PRO A 155 -14.42 17.41 13.34
CA PRO A 155 -13.10 17.28 12.71
C PRO A 155 -12.58 15.83 12.71
N ALA A 156 -12.06 15.37 11.57
CA ALA A 156 -11.62 13.98 11.37
C ALA A 156 -10.60 13.55 12.45
N PHE A 157 -9.65 14.41 12.78
CA PHE A 157 -8.66 14.16 13.83
C PHE A 157 -9.31 13.79 15.19
N ILE A 158 -10.36 14.52 15.59
CA ILE A 158 -11.07 14.25 16.86
C ILE A 158 -11.82 12.92 16.81
N VAL A 159 -12.54 12.67 15.69
CA VAL A 159 -13.29 11.42 15.52
C VAL A 159 -12.37 10.21 15.54
N THR A 160 -11.26 10.27 14.81
CA THR A 160 -10.33 9.14 14.70
C THR A 160 -9.48 8.96 15.96
N LEU A 161 -9.12 10.04 16.67
CA LEU A 161 -8.49 9.94 17.98
C LEU A 161 -9.42 9.31 19.03
N GLY A 162 -10.69 9.71 19.06
CA GLY A 162 -11.71 9.04 19.87
C GLY A 162 -11.89 7.58 19.45
N GLY A 163 -11.94 7.31 18.14
CA GLY A 163 -12.02 5.97 17.55
C GLY A 163 -10.84 5.09 17.94
N LEU A 164 -9.62 5.63 18.00
CA LEU A 164 -8.43 4.91 18.46
C LEU A 164 -8.66 4.30 19.86
N LEU A 165 -9.20 5.06 20.78
CA LEU A 165 -9.48 4.60 22.15
C LEU A 165 -10.67 3.65 22.21
N VAL A 166 -11.77 3.99 21.51
CA VAL A 166 -13.01 3.19 21.51
C VAL A 166 -12.75 1.80 20.94
N TRP A 167 -12.14 1.71 19.76
CA TRP A 167 -11.92 0.41 19.10
C TRP A 167 -10.83 -0.42 19.77
N ARG A 168 -9.85 0.23 20.41
CA ARG A 168 -8.87 -0.46 21.26
C ARG A 168 -9.55 -1.09 22.48
N GLY A 169 -10.42 -0.34 23.15
CA GLY A 169 -11.24 -0.84 24.26
C GLY A 169 -12.22 -1.92 23.82
N ALA A 170 -12.86 -1.78 22.66
CA ALA A 170 -13.76 -2.79 22.09
C ALA A 170 -13.03 -4.10 21.77
N ALA A 171 -11.81 -4.06 21.23
CA ALA A 171 -11.00 -5.25 20.98
C ALA A 171 -10.73 -6.02 22.31
N TRP A 172 -10.43 -5.29 23.37
CA TRP A 172 -10.24 -5.87 24.69
C TRP A 172 -11.54 -6.48 25.25
N ALA A 173 -12.67 -5.76 25.13
CA ALA A 173 -13.97 -6.19 25.65
C ALA A 173 -14.49 -7.46 24.94
N ILE A 174 -14.30 -7.58 23.62
CA ILE A 174 -14.73 -8.74 22.83
C ILE A 174 -14.04 -10.04 23.31
N ALA A 175 -12.77 -9.97 23.69
CA ALA A 175 -11.99 -11.13 24.10
C ALA A 175 -11.72 -11.18 25.62
N GLU A 176 -12.28 -10.25 26.40
CA GLU A 176 -12.02 -10.13 27.84
C GLU A 176 -10.52 -10.09 28.18
N GLY A 177 -9.74 -9.42 27.35
CA GLY A 177 -8.29 -9.34 27.48
C GLY A 177 -7.52 -10.60 27.07
N LYS A 178 -8.19 -11.65 26.60
CA LYS A 178 -7.56 -12.91 26.21
C LYS A 178 -6.97 -12.82 24.80
N THR A 179 -5.91 -13.58 24.55
CA THR A 179 -5.40 -13.87 23.22
C THR A 179 -6.20 -15.04 22.63
N ILE A 180 -6.74 -14.86 21.43
CA ILE A 180 -7.51 -15.89 20.73
C ILE A 180 -6.62 -16.54 19.67
N PRO A 181 -6.22 -17.83 19.86
CA PRO A 181 -5.43 -18.53 18.86
C PRO A 181 -6.26 -18.86 17.63
N LEU A 182 -5.68 -18.69 16.45
CA LEU A 182 -6.27 -19.12 15.19
C LEU A 182 -5.77 -20.52 14.84
N VAL A 183 -6.70 -21.42 14.59
CA VAL A 183 -6.40 -22.85 14.37
C VAL A 183 -6.73 -23.33 12.96
N ASP A 184 -7.53 -22.58 12.19
CA ASP A 184 -7.88 -22.92 10.80
C ASP A 184 -6.71 -22.70 9.84
N ASP A 185 -6.25 -23.77 9.18
CA ASP A 185 -5.06 -23.71 8.32
C ASP A 185 -5.31 -22.92 7.03
N ASN A 186 -6.55 -22.89 6.51
CA ASN A 186 -6.87 -22.10 5.34
C ASN A 186 -6.74 -20.60 5.64
N PHE A 187 -7.13 -20.16 6.85
CA PHE A 187 -6.96 -18.77 7.24
C PHE A 187 -5.48 -18.41 7.45
N LYS A 188 -4.68 -19.33 8.01
CA LYS A 188 -3.23 -19.13 8.22
C LYS A 188 -2.46 -18.91 6.91
N LEU A 189 -2.97 -19.34 5.75
CA LEU A 189 -2.36 -19.05 4.44
C LEU A 189 -2.16 -17.56 4.21
N LEU A 190 -3.06 -16.72 4.72
CA LEU A 190 -2.98 -15.26 4.61
C LEU A 190 -1.81 -14.65 5.40
N GLY A 191 -1.23 -15.39 6.33
CA GLY A 191 -0.09 -14.96 7.14
C GLY A 191 1.28 -15.27 6.53
N GLY A 192 1.31 -16.01 5.42
CA GLY A 192 2.56 -16.54 4.87
C GLY A 192 3.03 -17.81 5.61
N GLY A 193 4.35 -17.95 5.72
CA GLY A 193 4.93 -19.18 6.29
C GLY A 193 4.98 -20.33 5.26
N ALA A 194 5.25 -21.54 5.74
CA ALA A 194 5.44 -22.71 4.87
C ALA A 194 4.19 -23.03 4.03
N ASN A 195 3.02 -22.97 4.65
CA ASN A 195 1.76 -23.27 3.98
C ASN A 195 1.20 -22.06 3.20
N GLY A 196 1.54 -20.84 3.60
CA GLY A 196 1.09 -19.60 2.98
C GLY A 196 2.04 -19.04 1.91
N SER A 197 2.72 -19.93 1.17
CA SER A 197 3.66 -19.61 0.09
C SER A 197 3.32 -20.42 -1.16
N ILE A 198 3.54 -19.83 -2.34
CA ILE A 198 3.13 -20.46 -3.60
C ILE A 198 4.21 -21.39 -4.21
N GLY A 199 5.39 -21.49 -3.59
CA GLY A 199 6.50 -22.28 -4.10
C GLY A 199 7.20 -21.69 -5.31
N ALA A 200 8.29 -22.34 -5.75
CA ALA A 200 9.14 -21.82 -6.82
C ALA A 200 8.42 -21.73 -8.17
N THR A 201 7.73 -22.79 -8.58
CA THR A 201 7.08 -22.89 -9.90
C THR A 201 6.06 -21.78 -10.11
N TRP A 202 5.14 -21.59 -9.16
CA TRP A 202 4.12 -20.55 -9.24
C TRP A 202 4.72 -19.15 -9.13
N SER A 203 5.84 -18.99 -8.41
CA SER A 203 6.56 -17.72 -8.36
C SER A 203 7.11 -17.32 -9.72
N TRP A 204 7.62 -18.26 -10.50
CA TRP A 204 8.04 -18.00 -11.89
C TRP A 204 6.85 -17.69 -12.80
N VAL A 205 5.70 -18.33 -12.61
CA VAL A 205 4.48 -17.99 -13.35
C VAL A 205 4.06 -16.54 -13.05
N VAL A 206 4.04 -16.15 -11.77
CA VAL A 206 3.75 -14.76 -11.37
C VAL A 206 4.75 -13.79 -11.98
N CYS A 207 6.04 -14.13 -11.99
CA CYS A 207 7.10 -13.34 -12.63
C CYS A 207 6.82 -13.09 -14.12
N VAL A 208 6.52 -14.14 -14.85
CA VAL A 208 6.22 -14.05 -16.30
C VAL A 208 4.97 -13.20 -16.53
N VAL A 209 3.90 -13.43 -15.76
CA VAL A 209 2.66 -12.64 -15.85
C VAL A 209 2.92 -11.16 -15.56
N ALA A 210 3.72 -10.85 -14.52
CA ALA A 210 4.08 -9.48 -14.19
C ALA A 210 4.92 -8.81 -15.29
N CYS A 211 5.89 -9.49 -15.87
CA CYS A 211 6.69 -8.98 -17.00
C CYS A 211 5.81 -8.72 -18.24
N LEU A 212 4.89 -9.65 -18.56
CA LEU A 212 3.93 -9.45 -19.65
C LEU A 212 2.98 -8.27 -19.38
N ALA A 213 2.55 -8.08 -18.13
CA ALA A 213 1.72 -6.96 -17.74
C ALA A 213 2.46 -5.62 -17.88
N ILE A 214 3.74 -5.55 -17.51
CA ILE A 214 4.60 -4.35 -17.71
C ILE A 214 4.72 -4.03 -19.20
N LEU A 215 5.00 -5.04 -20.02
CA LEU A 215 5.09 -4.89 -21.47
C LEU A 215 3.75 -4.40 -22.06
N ALA A 216 2.65 -5.06 -21.70
CA ALA A 216 1.31 -4.70 -22.18
C ALA A 216 0.92 -3.28 -21.77
N ALA A 217 1.20 -2.88 -20.52
CA ALA A 217 0.93 -1.53 -20.02
C ALA A 217 1.72 -0.46 -20.80
N THR A 218 3.00 -0.70 -21.08
CA THR A 218 3.85 0.22 -21.83
C THR A 218 3.36 0.35 -23.29
N VAL A 219 3.06 -0.77 -23.95
CA VAL A 219 2.51 -0.78 -25.33
C VAL A 219 1.15 -0.10 -25.37
N GLN A 220 0.28 -0.33 -24.39
CA GLN A 220 -1.03 0.32 -24.32
C GLN A 220 -0.90 1.83 -24.11
N ALA A 221 0.00 2.27 -23.21
CA ALA A 221 0.28 3.68 -23.00
C ALA A 221 0.78 4.35 -24.30
N ARG A 222 1.68 3.71 -25.05
CA ARG A 222 2.16 4.20 -26.36
C ARG A 222 1.01 4.31 -27.36
N ARG A 223 0.16 3.27 -27.48
CA ARG A 223 -1.01 3.28 -28.39
C ARG A 223 -1.99 4.39 -28.03
N GLN A 224 -2.23 4.64 -26.74
CA GLN A 224 -3.09 5.75 -26.29
C GLN A 224 -2.49 7.11 -26.66
N ARG A 225 -1.19 7.33 -26.45
CA ARG A 225 -0.51 8.56 -26.86
C ARG A 225 -0.62 8.79 -28.36
N GLN A 226 -0.42 7.76 -29.18
CA GLN A 226 -0.59 7.84 -30.64
C GLN A 226 -2.03 8.20 -31.02
N ARG A 227 -3.02 7.56 -30.40
CA ARG A 227 -4.45 7.78 -30.68
C ARG A 227 -4.90 9.22 -30.39
N PHE A 228 -4.34 9.82 -29.32
CA PHE A 228 -4.70 11.17 -28.90
C PHE A 228 -3.70 12.24 -29.32
N HIS A 229 -2.76 11.91 -30.22
CA HIS A 229 -1.73 12.81 -30.75
C HIS A 229 -0.85 13.46 -29.67
N PHE A 230 -0.63 12.78 -28.54
CA PHE A 230 0.33 13.21 -27.52
C PHE A 230 1.77 12.88 -27.93
N PRO A 231 2.77 13.67 -27.48
CA PRO A 231 4.18 13.37 -27.74
C PRO A 231 4.55 11.99 -27.24
N LEU A 232 5.24 11.22 -28.10
CA LEU A 232 5.68 9.86 -27.80
C LEU A 232 6.98 9.90 -27.00
N LYS A 233 7.12 8.97 -26.05
CA LYS A 233 8.41 8.73 -25.41
C LYS A 233 9.41 8.17 -26.44
N PRO A 234 10.70 8.51 -26.30
CA PRO A 234 11.75 7.84 -27.09
C PRO A 234 11.71 6.32 -26.84
N LEU A 235 11.97 5.53 -27.87
CA LEU A 235 11.95 4.06 -27.78
C LEU A 235 12.90 3.52 -26.72
N TRP A 236 14.08 4.16 -26.57
CA TRP A 236 15.04 3.77 -25.54
C TRP A 236 14.50 3.95 -24.10
N ALA A 237 13.68 5.02 -23.86
CA ALA A 237 13.09 5.26 -22.55
C ALA A 237 11.99 4.23 -22.21
N GLU A 238 11.19 3.84 -23.21
CA GLU A 238 10.22 2.75 -23.06
C GLU A 238 10.91 1.41 -22.83
N ALA A 239 11.95 1.11 -23.61
CA ALA A 239 12.77 -0.11 -23.44
C ALA A 239 13.42 -0.15 -22.05
N PHE A 240 13.98 0.97 -21.59
CA PHE A 240 14.56 1.08 -20.24
C PHE A 240 13.50 0.79 -19.17
N THR A 241 12.30 1.35 -19.28
CA THR A 241 11.22 1.12 -18.31
C THR A 241 10.82 -0.37 -18.26
N ILE A 242 10.71 -1.03 -19.42
CA ILE A 242 10.40 -2.46 -19.50
C ILE A 242 11.52 -3.28 -18.87
N VAL A 243 12.76 -3.04 -19.28
CA VAL A 243 13.92 -3.82 -18.80
C VAL A 243 14.11 -3.65 -17.30
N ALA A 244 14.09 -2.41 -16.80
CA ALA A 244 14.23 -2.13 -15.36
C ALA A 244 13.10 -2.74 -14.54
N GLY A 245 11.85 -2.63 -15.01
CA GLY A 245 10.69 -3.25 -14.35
C GLY A 245 10.76 -4.78 -14.34
N CYS A 246 11.08 -5.41 -15.49
CA CYS A 246 11.24 -6.86 -15.56
C CYS A 246 12.43 -7.35 -14.71
N LEU A 247 13.55 -6.63 -14.72
CA LEU A 247 14.70 -6.96 -13.90
C LEU A 247 14.36 -6.93 -12.41
N ALA A 248 13.63 -5.90 -11.95
CA ALA A 248 13.17 -5.82 -10.56
C ALA A 248 12.29 -7.02 -10.17
N VAL A 249 11.34 -7.41 -11.02
CA VAL A 249 10.47 -8.58 -10.78
C VAL A 249 11.27 -9.88 -10.76
N VAL A 250 12.21 -10.07 -11.70
CA VAL A 250 13.10 -11.25 -11.75
C VAL A 250 13.98 -11.31 -10.51
N CYS A 251 14.61 -10.21 -10.11
CA CYS A 251 15.42 -10.15 -8.88
C CYS A 251 14.60 -10.50 -7.65
N ALA A 252 13.38 -9.95 -7.51
CA ALA A 252 12.47 -10.30 -6.42
C ALA A 252 12.13 -11.81 -6.43
N THR A 253 11.85 -12.37 -7.60
CA THR A 253 11.56 -13.81 -7.75
C THR A 253 12.76 -14.68 -7.37
N LEU A 254 13.96 -14.29 -7.76
CA LEU A 254 15.19 -14.99 -7.38
C LEU A 254 15.40 -14.96 -5.87
N VAL A 255 15.20 -13.80 -5.23
CA VAL A 255 15.34 -13.64 -3.78
C VAL A 255 14.36 -14.54 -3.02
N VAL A 256 13.06 -14.49 -3.37
CA VAL A 256 12.05 -15.30 -2.66
C VAL A 256 12.23 -16.79 -2.91
N ASN A 257 12.77 -17.21 -4.05
CA ASN A 257 13.08 -18.60 -4.35
C ASN A 257 14.39 -19.08 -3.72
N ALA A 258 15.30 -18.18 -3.40
CA ALA A 258 16.53 -18.51 -2.67
C ALA A 258 16.28 -18.83 -1.20
N TYR A 259 15.11 -18.46 -0.65
CA TYR A 259 14.71 -18.86 0.70
C TYR A 259 14.04 -20.22 0.68
N THR A 260 14.67 -21.20 1.30
CA THR A 260 14.21 -22.61 1.33
C THR A 260 13.59 -22.98 2.66
N LEU A 261 12.68 -23.95 2.64
CA LEU A 261 12.09 -24.55 3.84
C LEU A 261 13.16 -25.15 4.75
N PRO A 262 13.03 -25.01 6.08
CA PRO A 262 13.86 -25.74 7.03
C PRO A 262 13.78 -27.24 6.78
N ALA A 263 14.91 -27.96 6.92
CA ALA A 263 15.02 -29.37 6.55
C ALA A 263 13.93 -30.27 7.19
N ALA A 264 13.53 -29.99 8.43
CA ALA A 264 12.46 -30.75 9.11
C ALA A 264 11.08 -30.55 8.43
N LEU A 265 10.76 -29.35 7.97
CA LEU A 265 9.52 -29.07 7.26
C LEU A 265 9.56 -29.63 5.82
N ALA A 266 10.72 -29.54 5.16
CA ALA A 266 10.91 -30.09 3.82
C ALA A 266 10.72 -31.62 3.81
N ARG A 267 11.21 -32.32 4.85
CA ARG A 267 10.98 -33.78 5.04
C ARG A 267 9.50 -34.11 5.21
N ARG A 268 8.79 -33.40 6.10
CA ARG A 268 7.34 -33.59 6.29
C ARG A 268 6.55 -33.35 5.03
N TYR A 269 6.94 -32.35 4.25
CA TYR A 269 6.30 -32.06 2.97
C TYR A 269 6.56 -33.20 1.96
N ALA A 270 7.80 -33.71 1.90
CA ALA A 270 8.15 -34.82 1.02
C ALA A 270 7.40 -36.11 1.41
N GLU A 271 7.33 -36.43 2.70
CA GLU A 271 6.58 -37.58 3.21
C GLU A 271 5.09 -37.48 2.85
N ALA A 272 4.47 -36.28 3.03
CA ALA A 272 3.07 -36.06 2.69
C ALA A 272 2.79 -36.10 1.18
N ALA A 273 3.76 -35.72 0.36
CA ALA A 273 3.68 -35.74 -1.11
C ALA A 273 4.14 -37.06 -1.74
N GLY A 274 4.62 -38.02 -0.94
CA GLY A 274 5.17 -39.29 -1.44
C GLY A 274 6.46 -39.14 -2.26
N ILE A 275 7.25 -38.08 -1.97
CA ILE A 275 8.52 -37.76 -2.65
C ILE A 275 9.67 -38.38 -1.84
N GLU A 276 10.54 -39.18 -2.51
CA GLU A 276 11.76 -39.67 -1.87
C GLU A 276 12.72 -38.52 -1.57
N VAL A 277 13.18 -38.45 -0.32
CA VAL A 277 14.13 -37.44 0.13
C VAL A 277 15.54 -37.84 -0.27
N PRO A 278 16.24 -37.11 -1.17
CA PRO A 278 17.62 -37.44 -1.54
C PRO A 278 18.57 -37.40 -0.34
N PRO A 279 19.68 -38.12 -0.34
CA PRO A 279 20.68 -38.10 0.75
C PRO A 279 21.23 -36.72 1.03
N GLU A 280 21.27 -35.84 0.06
CA GLU A 280 21.73 -34.43 0.18
C GLU A 280 20.66 -33.51 0.79
N GLY A 281 19.46 -34.00 1.07
CA GLY A 281 18.32 -33.22 1.54
C GLY A 281 17.48 -32.66 0.40
N LEU A 282 16.26 -32.21 0.73
CA LEU A 282 15.32 -31.62 -0.24
C LEU A 282 15.24 -30.12 -0.01
N ALA A 283 15.70 -29.34 -1.01
CA ALA A 283 15.58 -27.88 -0.99
C ALA A 283 14.25 -27.46 -1.65
N ILE A 284 13.25 -27.13 -0.85
CA ILE A 284 11.95 -26.62 -1.32
C ILE A 284 11.93 -25.13 -1.07
N SER A 285 11.82 -24.32 -2.13
CA SER A 285 11.73 -22.88 -2.04
C SER A 285 10.35 -22.42 -1.55
N PHE A 286 10.31 -21.39 -0.71
CA PHE A 286 9.05 -20.75 -0.29
C PHE A 286 8.32 -20.10 -1.48
N GLY A 287 9.04 -19.36 -2.31
CA GLY A 287 8.45 -18.51 -3.33
C GLY A 287 7.75 -17.28 -2.73
N PHE A 288 6.87 -16.64 -3.51
CA PHE A 288 6.08 -15.50 -3.01
C PHE A 288 5.10 -15.93 -1.93
N ALA A 289 5.04 -15.14 -0.87
CA ALA A 289 4.06 -15.35 0.19
C ALA A 289 2.68 -14.84 -0.23
N VAL A 290 1.62 -15.53 0.18
CA VAL A 290 0.22 -15.15 -0.09
C VAL A 290 -0.09 -13.72 0.36
N PRO A 291 0.31 -13.24 1.56
CA PRO A 291 0.05 -11.85 1.97
C PRO A 291 0.67 -10.81 1.03
N VAL A 292 1.83 -11.11 0.42
CA VAL A 292 2.45 -10.21 -0.58
C VAL A 292 1.59 -10.12 -1.84
N LEU A 293 1.07 -11.25 -2.30
CA LEU A 293 0.16 -11.29 -3.46
C LEU A 293 -1.16 -10.56 -3.16
N VAL A 294 -1.70 -10.70 -1.96
CA VAL A 294 -2.88 -9.94 -1.51
C VAL A 294 -2.59 -8.45 -1.51
N ALA A 295 -1.46 -8.01 -0.95
CA ALA A 295 -1.07 -6.60 -0.93
C ALA A 295 -0.89 -6.04 -2.35
N LEU A 296 -0.29 -6.79 -3.26
CA LEU A 296 -0.15 -6.40 -4.67
C LEU A 296 -1.52 -6.32 -5.37
N ALA A 297 -2.39 -7.29 -5.16
CA ALA A 297 -3.75 -7.28 -5.72
C ALA A 297 -4.56 -6.08 -5.22
N VAL A 298 -4.51 -5.77 -3.92
CA VAL A 298 -5.11 -4.57 -3.33
C VAL A 298 -4.48 -3.31 -3.92
N GLY A 299 -3.16 -3.24 -4.05
CA GLY A 299 -2.46 -2.11 -4.65
C GLY A 299 -2.88 -1.84 -6.10
N ILE A 300 -3.05 -2.90 -6.91
CA ILE A 300 -3.55 -2.81 -8.29
C ILE A 300 -5.01 -2.32 -8.29
N ALA A 301 -5.87 -2.90 -7.46
CA ALA A 301 -7.28 -2.52 -7.35
C ALA A 301 -7.43 -1.05 -6.90
N MET A 302 -6.65 -0.62 -5.90
CA MET A 302 -6.66 0.75 -5.40
C MET A 302 -6.07 1.74 -6.42
N THR A 303 -5.03 1.35 -7.16
CA THR A 303 -4.50 2.15 -8.27
C THR A 303 -5.56 2.32 -9.37
N PHE A 304 -6.27 1.26 -9.73
CA PHE A 304 -7.38 1.34 -10.68
C PHE A 304 -8.50 2.25 -10.15
N LEU A 305 -8.89 2.08 -8.90
CA LEU A 305 -9.92 2.88 -8.23
C LEU A 305 -9.57 4.38 -8.27
N THR A 306 -8.32 4.73 -7.93
CA THR A 306 -7.86 6.13 -7.84
C THR A 306 -7.68 6.78 -9.21
N THR A 307 -7.17 6.04 -10.21
CA THR A 307 -6.78 6.62 -11.51
C THR A 307 -7.82 6.48 -12.60
N ARG A 308 -8.68 5.44 -12.56
CA ARG A 308 -9.60 5.10 -13.65
C ARG A 308 -11.08 5.33 -13.33
N THR A 309 -11.46 5.51 -12.06
CA THR A 309 -12.86 5.66 -11.67
C THR A 309 -13.26 7.14 -11.43
N ARG A 310 -14.57 7.39 -11.43
CA ARG A 310 -15.13 8.70 -11.02
C ARG A 310 -14.86 8.97 -9.55
N PHE A 311 -14.89 7.95 -8.72
CA PHE A 311 -14.63 8.05 -7.28
C PHE A 311 -13.23 8.62 -7.02
N GLY A 312 -12.18 8.06 -7.63
CA GLY A 312 -10.83 8.58 -7.50
C GLY A 312 -10.73 10.05 -7.92
N ARG A 313 -11.30 10.41 -9.08
CA ARG A 313 -11.30 11.82 -9.53
C ARG A 313 -11.98 12.76 -8.54
N TYR A 314 -13.08 12.34 -7.90
CA TYR A 314 -13.77 13.14 -6.88
C TYR A 314 -12.92 13.32 -5.63
N VAL A 315 -12.24 12.27 -5.16
CA VAL A 315 -11.31 12.33 -4.01
C VAL A 315 -10.21 13.37 -4.26
N PHE A 316 -9.56 13.31 -5.42
CA PHE A 316 -8.50 14.27 -5.76
C PHE A 316 -9.02 15.71 -5.99
N ALA A 317 -10.22 15.85 -6.56
CA ALA A 317 -10.87 17.16 -6.74
C ALA A 317 -11.20 17.81 -5.39
N ILE A 318 -11.82 17.06 -4.47
CA ILE A 318 -12.13 17.51 -3.11
C ILE A 318 -10.83 17.89 -2.39
N GLY A 319 -9.79 17.05 -2.50
CA GLY A 319 -8.50 17.33 -1.88
C GLY A 319 -7.79 18.57 -2.41
N GLY A 320 -7.97 18.88 -3.71
CA GLY A 320 -7.44 20.09 -4.34
C GLY A 320 -8.13 21.36 -3.85
N ASN A 321 -9.44 21.41 -3.99
CA ASN A 321 -10.28 22.51 -3.52
C ASN A 321 -11.69 21.98 -3.16
N PRO A 322 -12.01 21.79 -1.88
CA PRO A 322 -13.31 21.28 -1.45
C PRO A 322 -14.50 22.14 -1.86
N GLU A 323 -14.36 23.48 -1.79
CA GLU A 323 -15.42 24.42 -2.14
C GLU A 323 -15.71 24.37 -3.64
N ALA A 324 -14.68 24.39 -4.48
CA ALA A 324 -14.84 24.28 -5.93
C ALA A 324 -15.43 22.92 -6.33
N ALA A 325 -15.08 21.84 -5.63
CA ALA A 325 -15.63 20.51 -5.87
C ALA A 325 -17.14 20.47 -5.55
N GLU A 326 -17.56 21.10 -4.47
CA GLU A 326 -18.97 21.19 -4.07
C GLU A 326 -19.78 22.05 -5.08
N LEU A 327 -19.25 23.19 -5.49
CA LEU A 327 -19.84 24.04 -6.55
C LEU A 327 -19.97 23.31 -7.89
N ALA A 328 -19.04 22.37 -8.19
CA ALA A 328 -19.11 21.50 -9.36
C ALA A 328 -20.12 20.34 -9.22
N GLY A 329 -20.90 20.29 -8.12
CA GLY A 329 -21.94 19.27 -7.89
C GLY A 329 -21.41 17.94 -7.31
N ILE A 330 -20.16 17.89 -6.83
CA ILE A 330 -19.63 16.69 -6.17
C ILE A 330 -20.19 16.63 -4.74
N ASN A 331 -20.83 15.52 -4.39
CA ASN A 331 -21.31 15.30 -3.03
C ASN A 331 -20.13 14.93 -2.11
N THR A 332 -19.49 15.96 -1.54
CA THR A 332 -18.30 15.83 -0.69
C THR A 332 -18.56 14.95 0.52
N LYS A 333 -19.75 15.06 1.14
CA LYS A 333 -20.13 14.28 2.33
C LYS A 333 -20.17 12.77 2.02
N ARG A 334 -20.82 12.40 0.90
CA ARG A 334 -20.90 11.00 0.49
C ARG A 334 -19.52 10.42 0.15
N VAL A 335 -18.67 11.19 -0.53
CA VAL A 335 -17.32 10.75 -0.88
C VAL A 335 -16.48 10.55 0.38
N THR A 336 -16.53 11.46 1.34
CA THR A 336 -15.84 11.32 2.63
C THR A 336 -16.28 10.06 3.37
N LEU A 337 -17.60 9.83 3.49
CA LEU A 337 -18.11 8.60 4.10
C LEU A 337 -17.55 7.34 3.42
N MET A 338 -17.56 7.31 2.08
CA MET A 338 -17.06 6.17 1.31
C MET A 338 -15.55 5.96 1.48
N VAL A 339 -14.76 7.03 1.59
CA VAL A 339 -13.31 6.95 1.81
C VAL A 339 -13.00 6.32 3.17
N PHE A 340 -13.67 6.77 4.24
CA PHE A 340 -13.49 6.19 5.56
C PHE A 340 -14.01 4.75 5.64
N ALA A 341 -15.13 4.42 5.01
CA ALA A 341 -15.63 3.05 4.91
C ALA A 341 -14.62 2.12 4.20
N LEU A 342 -14.04 2.59 3.10
CA LEU A 342 -12.98 1.87 2.37
C LEU A 342 -11.72 1.72 3.23
N MET A 343 -11.33 2.76 3.98
CA MET A 343 -10.19 2.71 4.89
C MET A 343 -10.38 1.63 5.96
N GLY A 344 -11.57 1.57 6.57
CA GLY A 344 -11.91 0.52 7.53
C GLY A 344 -11.90 -0.89 6.93
N ALA A 345 -12.40 -1.06 5.70
CA ALA A 345 -12.33 -2.34 4.99
C ALA A 345 -10.88 -2.77 4.72
N LEU A 346 -10.01 -1.83 4.31
CA LEU A 346 -8.59 -2.11 4.09
C LEU A 346 -7.85 -2.40 5.40
N ALA A 347 -8.21 -1.74 6.50
CA ALA A 347 -7.70 -2.07 7.84
C ALA A 347 -8.08 -3.50 8.24
N ALA A 348 -9.28 -3.97 7.91
CA ALA A 348 -9.69 -5.35 8.15
C ALA A 348 -8.93 -6.38 7.28
N ILE A 349 -8.60 -6.04 6.03
CA ILE A 349 -7.71 -6.89 5.20
C ILE A 349 -6.30 -6.94 5.82
N GLY A 350 -5.78 -5.80 6.26
CA GLY A 350 -4.52 -5.74 7.03
C GLY A 350 -4.57 -6.58 8.30
N ALA A 351 -5.72 -6.55 9.01
CA ALA A 351 -5.97 -7.36 10.19
C ALA A 351 -5.93 -8.86 9.88
N ALA A 352 -6.58 -9.31 8.81
CA ALA A 352 -6.55 -10.70 8.38
C ALA A 352 -5.11 -11.20 8.15
N ILE A 353 -4.30 -10.41 7.42
CA ILE A 353 -2.89 -10.71 7.17
C ILE A 353 -2.11 -10.78 8.49
N SER A 354 -2.24 -9.76 9.35
CA SER A 354 -1.51 -9.65 10.61
C SER A 354 -1.90 -10.76 11.60
N THR A 355 -3.20 -11.04 11.74
CA THR A 355 -3.74 -12.07 12.65
C THR A 355 -3.33 -13.48 12.18
N ALA A 356 -3.40 -13.74 10.87
CA ALA A 356 -2.95 -15.00 10.28
C ALA A 356 -1.43 -15.20 10.47
N ARG A 357 -0.63 -14.13 10.31
CA ARG A 357 0.84 -14.18 10.50
C ARG A 357 1.22 -14.49 11.95
N LEU A 358 0.50 -13.91 12.91
CA LEU A 358 0.73 -14.15 14.35
C LEU A 358 0.10 -15.45 14.85
N ASN A 359 -0.69 -16.13 14.02
CA ASN A 359 -1.53 -17.28 14.39
C ASN A 359 -2.44 -16.99 15.60
N SER A 360 -2.72 -15.74 15.88
CA SER A 360 -3.55 -15.30 17.00
C SER A 360 -4.00 -13.86 16.84
N ALA A 361 -5.13 -13.51 17.46
CA ALA A 361 -5.55 -12.15 17.68
C ALA A 361 -5.23 -11.73 19.11
N THR A 362 -4.61 -10.57 19.27
CA THR A 362 -4.24 -10.00 20.57
C THR A 362 -4.76 -8.56 20.68
N ASN A 363 -4.97 -8.11 21.94
CA ASN A 363 -5.42 -6.73 22.20
C ASN A 363 -4.36 -5.68 21.82
N ALA A 364 -3.09 -6.05 21.76
CA ALA A 364 -1.99 -5.17 21.38
C ALA A 364 -1.78 -5.08 19.86
N GLN A 365 -2.47 -5.89 19.06
CA GLN A 365 -2.33 -5.91 17.62
C GLN A 365 -2.69 -4.57 17.01
N GLY A 366 -1.89 -4.09 16.05
CA GLY A 366 -2.07 -2.80 15.41
C GLY A 366 -1.72 -1.59 16.29
N THR A 367 -1.04 -1.78 17.43
CA THR A 367 -0.57 -0.64 18.24
C THR A 367 0.53 0.10 17.51
N LEU A 368 0.35 1.41 17.33
CA LEU A 368 1.21 2.33 16.57
C LEU A 368 1.23 2.08 15.04
N ASP A 369 0.48 1.10 14.52
CA ASP A 369 0.40 0.87 13.07
C ASP A 369 -0.15 2.09 12.32
N GLU A 370 -1.00 2.92 12.96
CA GLU A 370 -1.46 4.19 12.41
C GLU A 370 -0.30 5.11 12.03
N LEU A 371 0.74 5.18 12.85
CA LEU A 371 1.93 6.01 12.59
C LEU A 371 2.74 5.46 11.40
N TYR A 372 2.92 4.14 11.32
CA TYR A 372 3.59 3.50 10.20
C TYR A 372 2.84 3.70 8.88
N VAL A 373 1.51 3.59 8.90
CA VAL A 373 0.65 3.75 7.74
C VAL A 373 0.64 5.19 7.23
N ILE A 374 0.55 6.18 8.15
CA ILE A 374 0.64 7.61 7.80
C ILE A 374 2.03 7.94 7.28
N ALA A 375 3.08 7.49 7.96
CA ALA A 375 4.45 7.70 7.53
C ALA A 375 4.70 7.10 6.15
N ALA A 376 4.22 5.87 5.89
CA ALA A 376 4.32 5.22 4.59
C ALA A 376 3.65 6.05 3.48
N ALA A 377 2.44 6.56 3.72
CA ALA A 377 1.74 7.40 2.76
C ALA A 377 2.47 8.73 2.49
N VAL A 378 2.99 9.39 3.54
CA VAL A 378 3.69 10.69 3.43
C VAL A 378 5.06 10.53 2.78
N ILE A 379 5.87 9.57 3.23
CA ILE A 379 7.16 9.23 2.60
C ILE A 379 6.92 8.84 1.15
N GLY A 380 5.82 8.12 0.88
CA GLY A 380 5.34 7.77 -0.45
C GLY A 380 4.92 8.96 -1.33
N GLY A 381 5.07 10.20 -0.85
CA GLY A 381 4.81 11.43 -1.58
C GLY A 381 3.34 11.88 -1.55
N THR A 382 2.53 11.34 -0.65
CA THR A 382 1.15 11.83 -0.43
C THR A 382 1.17 13.15 0.33
N SER A 383 0.44 14.11 -0.21
CA SER A 383 0.40 15.48 0.27
C SER A 383 -0.52 15.67 1.48
N LEU A 384 0.02 16.06 2.63
CA LEU A 384 -0.78 16.49 3.80
C LEU A 384 -1.63 17.75 3.54
N ALA A 385 -1.26 18.59 2.56
CA ALA A 385 -2.12 19.70 2.13
C ALA A 385 -3.27 19.25 1.20
N GLY A 386 -3.32 17.99 0.84
CA GLY A 386 -4.34 17.40 -0.03
C GLY A 386 -4.03 17.46 -1.52
N GLY A 387 -4.87 16.82 -2.31
CA GLY A 387 -4.90 16.92 -3.78
C GLY A 387 -3.79 16.15 -4.52
N ALA A 388 -2.81 15.57 -3.85
CA ALA A 388 -1.73 14.81 -4.49
C ALA A 388 -1.30 13.60 -3.68
N GLY A 389 -1.06 12.48 -4.36
CA GLY A 389 -0.62 11.22 -3.77
C GLY A 389 -0.74 10.08 -4.75
N THR A 390 0.01 9.00 -4.53
CA THR A 390 -0.05 7.80 -5.36
C THR A 390 -0.06 6.55 -4.50
N VAL A 391 -0.84 5.55 -4.91
CA VAL A 391 -0.91 4.24 -4.26
C VAL A 391 0.45 3.54 -4.29
N ALA A 392 1.11 3.55 -5.45
CA ALA A 392 2.43 2.93 -5.60
C ALA A 392 3.49 3.58 -4.69
N GLY A 393 3.45 4.92 -4.56
CA GLY A 393 4.32 5.64 -3.62
C GLY A 393 4.10 5.19 -2.18
N ALA A 394 2.84 5.11 -1.72
CA ALA A 394 2.53 4.67 -0.36
C ALA A 394 2.95 3.22 -0.09
N MET A 395 2.78 2.33 -1.05
CA MET A 395 3.28 0.95 -0.92
C MET A 395 4.80 0.90 -0.82
N LEU A 396 5.52 1.69 -1.62
CA LEU A 396 6.98 1.81 -1.49
C LEU A 396 7.38 2.44 -0.14
N GLY A 397 6.63 3.45 0.32
CA GLY A 397 6.82 4.03 1.65
C GLY A 397 6.62 3.01 2.78
N ALA A 398 5.68 2.07 2.62
CA ALA A 398 5.49 0.96 3.56
C ALA A 398 6.72 0.04 3.60
N VAL A 399 7.34 -0.24 2.44
CA VAL A 399 8.60 -1.00 2.38
C VAL A 399 9.73 -0.24 3.12
N VAL A 400 9.82 1.08 2.93
CA VAL A 400 10.83 1.92 3.62
C VAL A 400 10.62 1.85 5.14
N MET A 401 9.40 2.05 5.62
CA MET A 401 9.10 2.04 7.06
C MET A 401 9.37 0.66 7.68
N GLN A 402 8.95 -0.40 7.00
CA GLN A 402 9.17 -1.75 7.48
C GLN A 402 10.64 -2.17 7.41
N SER A 403 11.41 -1.63 6.43
CA SER A 403 12.86 -1.83 6.37
C SER A 403 13.58 -1.20 7.57
N LEU A 404 13.18 0.00 7.98
CA LEU A 404 13.70 0.64 9.19
C LEU A 404 13.41 -0.22 10.43
N GLN A 405 12.18 -0.70 10.58
CA GLN A 405 11.80 -1.55 11.71
C GLN A 405 12.57 -2.87 11.70
N SER A 406 12.62 -3.57 10.57
CA SER A 406 13.35 -4.84 10.44
C SER A 406 14.85 -4.67 10.72
N GLY A 407 15.47 -3.59 10.22
CA GLY A 407 16.88 -3.30 10.48
C GLY A 407 17.16 -3.07 11.97
N MET A 408 16.33 -2.28 12.65
CA MET A 408 16.45 -2.05 14.09
C MET A 408 16.26 -3.34 14.91
N VAL A 409 15.34 -4.21 14.50
CA VAL A 409 15.11 -5.52 15.15
C VAL A 409 16.34 -6.43 14.98
N LEU A 410 16.95 -6.48 13.80
CA LEU A 410 18.16 -7.27 13.56
C LEU A 410 19.35 -6.76 14.40
N MET A 411 19.43 -5.45 14.61
CA MET A 411 20.41 -4.83 15.48
C MET A 411 20.07 -4.96 16.98
N ARG A 412 18.98 -5.66 17.33
CA ARG A 412 18.49 -5.85 18.71
C ARG A 412 18.20 -4.53 19.44
N VAL A 413 17.78 -3.51 18.69
CA VAL A 413 17.33 -2.23 19.29
C VAL A 413 16.02 -2.45 20.01
N ASP A 414 15.92 -2.04 21.27
CA ASP A 414 14.71 -2.16 22.07
C ASP A 414 13.55 -1.32 21.51
N THR A 415 12.32 -1.79 21.67
CA THR A 415 11.10 -1.17 21.13
C THR A 415 10.95 0.34 21.47
N PRO A 416 11.29 0.83 22.68
CA PRO A 416 11.20 2.27 22.96
C PRO A 416 12.10 3.12 22.05
N TYR A 417 13.31 2.66 21.75
CA TYR A 417 14.21 3.37 20.83
C TYR A 417 13.73 3.28 19.39
N GLN A 418 13.15 2.15 18.97
CA GLN A 418 12.51 2.02 17.66
C GLN A 418 11.40 3.07 17.50
N ASN A 419 10.56 3.28 18.51
CA ASN A 419 9.48 4.27 18.49
C ASN A 419 10.03 5.71 18.39
N ILE A 420 11.15 6.02 19.06
CA ILE A 420 11.82 7.32 18.94
C ILE A 420 12.27 7.55 17.49
N VAL A 421 12.94 6.55 16.89
CA VAL A 421 13.43 6.66 15.50
C VAL A 421 12.26 6.86 14.54
N VAL A 422 11.18 6.08 14.67
CA VAL A 422 9.98 6.20 13.82
C VAL A 422 9.36 7.59 13.95
N GLY A 423 9.24 8.12 15.17
CA GLY A 423 8.71 9.46 15.40
C GLY A 423 9.57 10.55 14.74
N VAL A 424 10.89 10.47 14.89
CA VAL A 424 11.84 11.40 14.24
C VAL A 424 11.74 11.31 12.72
N VAL A 425 11.73 10.11 12.15
CA VAL A 425 11.61 9.89 10.70
C VAL A 425 10.30 10.47 10.17
N LEU A 426 9.18 10.28 10.88
CA LEU A 426 7.89 10.86 10.48
C LEU A 426 7.95 12.40 10.43
N VAL A 427 8.47 13.04 11.49
CA VAL A 427 8.59 14.50 11.54
C VAL A 427 9.51 15.01 10.42
N PHE A 428 10.62 14.32 10.18
CA PHE A 428 11.58 14.68 9.13
C PHE A 428 10.98 14.54 7.74
N ALA A 429 10.21 13.46 7.48
CA ALA A 429 9.52 13.26 6.20
C ALA A 429 8.51 14.40 5.92
N VAL A 430 7.72 14.78 6.92
CA VAL A 430 6.75 15.89 6.82
C VAL A 430 7.47 17.22 6.60
N TRP A 431 8.59 17.44 7.27
CA TRP A 431 9.40 18.65 7.13
C TRP A 431 9.96 18.78 5.70
N ILE A 432 10.50 17.70 5.15
CA ILE A 432 10.99 17.67 3.76
C ILE A 432 9.85 17.99 2.77
N ASP A 433 8.68 17.34 2.90
CA ASP A 433 7.52 17.63 2.04
C ASP A 433 7.12 19.10 2.10
N THR A 434 7.10 19.67 3.30
CA THR A 434 6.77 21.08 3.51
C THR A 434 7.78 22.03 2.85
N MET A 435 9.08 21.73 2.97
CA MET A 435 10.14 22.53 2.35
C MET A 435 10.09 22.47 0.82
N TYR A 436 9.86 21.26 0.27
CA TYR A 436 9.77 21.07 -1.18
C TYR A 436 8.64 21.90 -1.79
N ARG A 437 7.50 21.97 -1.10
CA ARG A 437 6.34 22.78 -1.55
C ARG A 437 6.57 24.27 -1.50
N LYS A 438 7.30 24.77 -0.48
CA LYS A 438 7.61 26.20 -0.38
C LYS A 438 8.53 26.68 -1.53
N ARG A 439 9.30 25.76 -2.09
CA ARG A 439 10.28 26.08 -3.17
C ARG A 439 9.64 26.11 -4.57
N PHE A 440 8.45 25.51 -4.74
CA PHE A 440 7.74 25.41 -6.03
C PHE A 440 6.39 26.16 -6.04
N LYS A 441 6.09 26.94 -5.01
CA LYS A 441 5.10 28.01 -5.01
C LYS A 441 5.78 29.34 -5.33
#